data_b2a3fd1b4bd764f8b90db6e407594edc
#
_entry.id   b2a3fd1b4bd764f8b90db6e407594edc
#
_cell.length_a   1.000
_cell.length_b   1.000
_cell.length_c   1.000
_cell.angle_alpha   90.00
_cell.angle_beta   90.00
_cell.angle_gamma   90.00
#
_symmetry.space_group_name_H-M   'P 1'
#
loop_
_entity.id
_entity.type
_entity.pdbx_description
1 polymer ?
#
loop_
_entity_poly.entity_id
_entity_poly.type
_entity_poly.pdbx_seq_one_letter_code
_entity_poly.pdbx_strand_id
1 'polypeptide(L)'
;MSLTEVSLNIPTDHMANVFGQFDVYIKKIEVVSEHFQISLDQMISKNRSKDIARPRQIAMYLCKNMTDTPLDSIGALLGGRDHSTIIHGVQKISDEYESDETTRSIIDTIKKKINPN
;
A
#
# COMPACT_ATOMS: atom_id res chain seq x y z
N MET A 1 15.92 -2.65 -33.34
CA MET A 1 15.30 -3.49 -32.35
C MET A 1 14.65 -2.65 -31.28
N SER A 2 13.49 -3.02 -30.88
CA SER A 2 12.76 -2.27 -29.88
C SER A 2 13.24 -2.58 -28.48
N LEU A 3 12.98 -1.68 -27.55
CA LEU A 3 13.27 -1.91 -26.13
C LEU A 3 12.45 -3.06 -25.60
N THR A 4 11.27 -3.30 -26.17
CA THR A 4 10.41 -4.39 -25.77
C THR A 4 11.07 -5.74 -26.02
N GLU A 5 11.75 -5.87 -27.16
CA GLU A 5 12.45 -7.12 -27.45
C GLU A 5 13.63 -7.34 -26.53
N VAL A 6 14.33 -6.27 -26.18
CA VAL A 6 15.40 -6.36 -25.19
C VAL A 6 14.87 -6.86 -23.86
N SER A 7 13.71 -6.36 -23.47
CA SER A 7 13.06 -6.79 -22.24
C SER A 7 12.72 -8.28 -22.25
N LEU A 8 12.40 -8.84 -23.40
CA LEU A 8 12.06 -10.25 -23.49
C LEU A 8 13.25 -11.17 -23.24
N ASN A 9 14.47 -10.66 -23.29
CA ASN A 9 15.65 -11.43 -22.99
C ASN A 9 15.91 -11.60 -21.50
N ILE A 10 15.17 -10.86 -20.67
CA ILE A 10 15.24 -10.99 -19.22
C ILE A 10 14.31 -12.14 -18.81
N PRO A 11 14.62 -12.90 -17.74
CA PRO A 11 13.74 -13.98 -17.30
C PRO A 11 12.34 -13.46 -17.09
N THR A 12 11.44 -13.82 -18.02
CA THR A 12 10.10 -13.23 -18.06
C THR A 12 9.25 -13.57 -16.86
N ASP A 13 9.37 -14.79 -16.35
CA ASP A 13 8.57 -15.22 -15.22
C ASP A 13 8.89 -14.42 -13.98
N HIS A 14 10.18 -14.19 -13.72
CA HIS A 14 10.61 -13.40 -12.58
C HIS A 14 10.17 -11.94 -12.72
N MET A 15 10.37 -11.37 -13.90
CA MET A 15 10.01 -9.98 -14.14
C MET A 15 8.49 -9.77 -14.07
N ALA A 16 7.73 -10.71 -14.60
CA ALA A 16 6.28 -10.63 -14.54
C ALA A 16 5.78 -10.63 -13.09
N ASN A 17 6.37 -11.49 -12.24
CA ASN A 17 6.00 -11.52 -10.83
C ASN A 17 6.34 -10.22 -10.12
N VAL A 18 7.52 -9.67 -10.37
CA VAL A 18 7.93 -8.42 -9.74
C VAL A 18 7.02 -7.27 -10.15
N PHE A 19 6.76 -7.11 -11.43
CA PHE A 19 5.91 -6.03 -11.92
C PHE A 19 4.45 -6.24 -11.52
N GLY A 20 3.96 -7.47 -11.55
CA GLY A 20 2.59 -7.76 -11.16
C GLY A 20 2.35 -7.45 -9.68
N GLN A 21 3.29 -7.81 -8.81
CA GLN A 21 3.18 -7.50 -7.39
C GLN A 21 3.25 -5.99 -7.14
N PHE A 22 4.15 -5.32 -7.85
CA PHE A 22 4.31 -3.87 -7.72
C PHE A 22 3.01 -3.16 -8.09
N ASP A 23 2.38 -3.55 -9.20
CA ASP A 23 1.11 -2.97 -9.62
C ASP A 23 0.00 -3.19 -8.59
N VAL A 24 -0.04 -4.37 -8.00
CA VAL A 24 -1.04 -4.69 -6.97
C VAL A 24 -0.86 -3.78 -5.75
N TYR A 25 0.39 -3.57 -5.31
CA TYR A 25 0.67 -2.72 -4.16
C TYR A 25 0.32 -1.26 -4.44
N ILE A 26 0.73 -0.77 -5.61
CA ILE A 26 0.45 0.61 -6.00
C ILE A 26 -1.05 0.85 -6.08
N LYS A 27 -1.80 -0.10 -6.64
CA LYS A 27 -3.24 0.03 -6.74
C LYS A 27 -3.89 0.20 -5.37
N LYS A 28 -3.42 -0.55 -4.36
CA LYS A 28 -3.94 -0.42 -3.01
C LYS A 28 -3.67 0.97 -2.45
N ILE A 29 -2.46 1.47 -2.66
CA ILE A 29 -2.10 2.82 -2.20
C ILE A 29 -2.94 3.87 -2.93
N GLU A 30 -3.14 3.71 -4.23
CA GLU A 30 -3.97 4.62 -5.02
C GLU A 30 -5.41 4.66 -4.52
N VAL A 31 -6.00 3.49 -4.26
CA VAL A 31 -7.37 3.43 -3.76
C VAL A 31 -7.51 4.15 -2.42
N VAL A 32 -6.53 3.95 -1.52
CA VAL A 32 -6.53 4.64 -0.24
C VAL A 32 -6.41 6.15 -0.44
N SER A 33 -5.50 6.58 -1.30
CA SER A 33 -5.31 8.02 -1.53
C SER A 33 -6.57 8.65 -2.10
N GLU A 34 -7.24 7.99 -3.03
CA GLU A 34 -8.49 8.47 -3.60
C GLU A 34 -9.60 8.55 -2.55
N HIS A 35 -9.70 7.53 -1.70
CA HIS A 35 -10.71 7.50 -0.66
C HIS A 35 -10.59 8.70 0.28
N PHE A 36 -9.38 9.08 0.63
CA PHE A 36 -9.11 10.19 1.54
C PHE A 36 -8.88 11.52 0.81
N GLN A 37 -8.94 11.51 -0.52
CA GLN A 37 -8.76 12.71 -1.35
C GLN A 37 -7.41 13.39 -1.12
N ILE A 38 -6.36 12.59 -1.04
CA ILE A 38 -4.99 13.08 -0.95
C ILE A 38 -4.21 12.54 -2.13
N SER A 39 -3.11 13.21 -2.49
CA SER A 39 -2.29 12.78 -3.62
C SER A 39 -1.33 11.67 -3.22
N LEU A 40 -0.84 10.92 -4.21
CA LEU A 40 0.21 9.94 -3.97
C LEU A 40 1.47 10.60 -3.43
N ASP A 41 1.79 11.81 -3.91
CA ASP A 41 2.93 12.56 -3.40
C ASP A 41 2.80 12.83 -1.90
N GLN A 42 1.60 13.17 -1.45
CA GLN A 42 1.36 13.35 -0.02
C GLN A 42 1.49 12.04 0.74
N MET A 43 1.01 10.95 0.17
CA MET A 43 1.12 9.62 0.79
C MET A 43 2.57 9.22 1.05
N ILE A 44 3.46 9.54 0.13
CA ILE A 44 4.87 9.18 0.25
C ILE A 44 5.72 10.27 0.88
N SER A 45 5.13 11.41 1.19
CA SER A 45 5.84 12.56 1.77
C SER A 45 6.23 12.28 3.23
N LYS A 46 7.05 13.17 3.78
CA LYS A 46 7.44 13.12 5.19
C LYS A 46 6.48 13.86 6.11
N ASN A 47 5.35 14.30 5.57
CA ASN A 47 4.34 15.02 6.34
C ASN A 47 3.79 14.09 7.44
N ARG A 48 3.74 14.60 8.67
CA ARG A 48 3.28 13.83 9.84
C ARG A 48 1.93 14.28 10.36
N SER A 49 1.24 15.18 9.66
CA SER A 49 -0.10 15.58 10.08
C SER A 49 -1.03 14.35 10.04
N LYS A 50 -2.03 14.36 10.91
CA LYS A 50 -2.96 13.22 11.00
C LYS A 50 -3.69 12.99 9.69
N ASP A 51 -3.98 14.04 8.96
CA ASP A 51 -4.71 13.94 7.69
C ASP A 51 -3.95 13.15 6.65
N ILE A 52 -2.63 13.08 6.77
CA ILE A 52 -1.77 12.34 5.84
C ILE A 52 -1.26 11.05 6.49
N ALA A 53 -0.88 11.10 7.77
CA ALA A 53 -0.32 9.95 8.45
C ALA A 53 -1.33 8.80 8.58
N ARG A 54 -2.58 9.12 8.88
CA ARG A 54 -3.60 8.09 9.06
C ARG A 54 -3.92 7.32 7.76
N PRO A 55 -4.19 8.00 6.62
CA PRO A 55 -4.35 7.28 5.37
C PRO A 55 -3.13 6.43 5.02
N ARG A 56 -1.94 6.94 5.29
CA ARG A 56 -0.71 6.18 5.05
C ARG A 56 -0.66 4.91 5.88
N GLN A 57 -1.03 4.98 7.16
CA GLN A 57 -1.06 3.82 8.04
C GLN A 57 -2.11 2.80 7.57
N ILE A 58 -3.24 3.25 7.09
CA ILE A 58 -4.25 2.38 6.53
C ILE A 58 -3.71 1.67 5.28
N ALA A 59 -2.95 2.38 4.44
CA ALA A 59 -2.32 1.76 3.28
C ALA A 59 -1.31 0.68 3.71
N MET A 60 -0.52 0.94 4.76
CA MET A 60 0.41 -0.05 5.32
C MET A 60 -0.33 -1.30 5.75
N TYR A 61 -1.42 -1.11 6.49
CA TYR A 61 -2.25 -2.21 6.99
C TYR A 61 -2.81 -3.04 5.83
N LEU A 62 -3.36 -2.38 4.81
CA LEU A 62 -3.95 -3.08 3.68
C LEU A 62 -2.92 -3.84 2.86
N CYS A 63 -1.76 -3.24 2.63
CA CYS A 63 -0.68 -3.93 1.94
C CYS A 63 -0.24 -5.18 2.71
N LYS A 64 -0.16 -5.08 4.03
CA LYS A 64 0.25 -6.21 4.85
C LYS A 64 -0.81 -7.30 4.93
N ASN A 65 -2.08 -6.91 5.06
CA ASN A 65 -3.17 -7.86 5.32
C ASN A 65 -3.75 -8.48 4.05
N MET A 66 -3.71 -7.77 2.94
CA MET A 66 -4.28 -8.28 1.68
C MET A 66 -3.26 -8.96 0.80
N THR A 67 -1.98 -8.90 1.16
CA THR A 67 -0.90 -9.54 0.41
C THR A 67 0.18 -9.99 1.37
N ASP A 68 1.12 -10.78 0.87
CA ASP A 68 2.31 -11.17 1.64
C ASP A 68 3.46 -10.20 1.37
N THR A 69 3.16 -8.91 1.33
CA THR A 69 4.16 -7.90 1.02
C THR A 69 5.19 -7.82 2.15
N PRO A 70 6.49 -7.95 1.83
CA PRO A 70 7.52 -7.73 2.85
C PRO A 70 7.50 -6.30 3.37
N LEU A 71 7.86 -6.13 4.63
CA LEU A 71 7.87 -4.80 5.25
C LEU A 71 8.79 -3.82 4.54
N ASP A 72 9.91 -4.30 4.02
CA ASP A 72 10.84 -3.48 3.23
C ASP A 72 10.16 -2.89 2.00
N SER A 73 9.38 -3.71 1.32
CA SER A 73 8.69 -3.28 0.11
C SER A 73 7.61 -2.25 0.42
N ILE A 74 6.87 -2.45 1.50
CA ILE A 74 5.86 -1.48 1.93
C ILE A 74 6.53 -0.15 2.27
N GLY A 75 7.63 -0.19 3.02
CA GLY A 75 8.37 1.01 3.38
C GLY A 75 8.88 1.76 2.17
N ALA A 76 9.42 1.03 1.20
CA ALA A 76 9.94 1.64 -0.03
C ALA A 76 8.83 2.34 -0.82
N LEU A 77 7.66 1.72 -0.93
CA LEU A 77 6.53 2.30 -1.64
C LEU A 77 5.96 3.54 -0.95
N LEU A 78 6.16 3.65 0.34
CA LEU A 78 5.62 4.76 1.12
C LEU A 78 6.71 5.74 1.55
N GLY A 79 7.65 6.01 0.67
CA GLY A 79 8.64 7.07 0.86
C GLY A 79 9.89 6.65 1.60
N GLY A 80 10.21 5.36 1.61
CA GLY A 80 11.45 4.88 2.23
C GLY A 80 11.38 4.78 3.75
N ARG A 81 10.24 4.38 4.28
CA ARG A 81 10.07 4.23 5.73
C ARG A 81 10.67 2.92 6.21
N ASP A 82 11.16 2.93 7.45
CA ASP A 82 11.80 1.76 8.02
C ASP A 82 10.78 0.75 8.59
N HIS A 83 11.30 -0.43 8.97
CA HIS A 83 10.48 -1.52 9.50
C HIS A 83 9.67 -1.10 10.73
N SER A 84 10.30 -0.37 11.64
CA SER A 84 9.63 0.02 12.89
C SER A 84 8.41 0.88 12.61
N THR A 85 8.54 1.82 11.69
CA THR A 85 7.44 2.70 11.31
C THR A 85 6.29 1.90 10.69
N ILE A 86 6.61 0.95 9.83
CA ILE A 86 5.59 0.11 9.19
C ILE A 86 4.91 -0.78 10.23
N ILE A 87 5.68 -1.43 11.08
CA ILE A 87 5.13 -2.30 12.13
C ILE A 87 4.18 -1.51 13.04
N HIS A 88 4.61 -0.33 13.49
CA HIS A 88 3.78 0.51 14.34
C HIS A 88 2.49 0.94 13.64
N GLY A 89 2.58 1.31 12.37
CA GLY A 89 1.41 1.72 11.60
C GLY A 89 0.42 0.59 11.43
N VAL A 90 0.91 -0.58 11.05
CA VAL A 90 0.07 -1.76 10.87
C VAL A 90 -0.59 -2.16 12.19
N GLN A 91 0.17 -2.18 13.27
CA GLN A 91 -0.35 -2.57 14.57
C GLN A 91 -1.41 -1.59 15.07
N LYS A 92 -1.17 -0.30 14.90
CA LYS A 92 -2.12 0.72 15.31
C LYS A 92 -3.47 0.53 14.60
N ILE A 93 -3.44 0.35 13.30
CA ILE A 93 -4.67 0.20 12.52
C ILE A 93 -5.32 -1.14 12.84
N SER A 94 -4.52 -2.20 13.03
CA SER A 94 -5.04 -3.51 13.42
C SER A 94 -5.82 -3.42 14.75
N ASP A 95 -5.25 -2.73 15.73
CA ASP A 95 -5.90 -2.55 17.03
C ASP A 95 -7.19 -1.72 16.88
N GLU A 96 -7.16 -0.68 16.08
CA GLU A 96 -8.34 0.15 15.85
C GLU A 96 -9.42 -0.62 15.10
N TYR A 97 -9.05 -1.48 14.18
CA TYR A 97 -10.01 -2.31 13.46
C TYR A 97 -10.80 -3.19 14.43
N GLU A 98 -10.15 -3.71 15.45
CA GLU A 98 -10.79 -4.56 16.45
C GLU A 98 -11.68 -3.77 17.40
N SER A 99 -11.31 -2.52 17.72
CA SER A 99 -11.94 -1.77 18.81
C SER A 99 -12.79 -0.59 18.35
N ASP A 100 -12.67 -0.14 17.10
CA ASP A 100 -13.36 1.05 16.62
C ASP A 100 -14.17 0.72 15.37
N GLU A 101 -15.48 0.78 15.51
CA GLU A 101 -16.40 0.47 14.42
C GLU A 101 -16.24 1.41 13.23
N THR A 102 -15.94 2.68 13.48
CA THR A 102 -15.74 3.65 12.42
C THR A 102 -14.53 3.27 11.56
N THR A 103 -13.42 2.92 12.20
CA THR A 103 -12.22 2.47 11.50
C THR A 103 -12.50 1.20 10.71
N ARG A 104 -13.19 0.24 11.31
CA ARG A 104 -13.54 -1.01 10.64
C ARG A 104 -14.38 -0.75 9.39
N SER A 105 -15.35 0.13 9.49
CA SER A 105 -16.22 0.48 8.37
C SER A 105 -15.43 1.10 7.23
N ILE A 106 -14.50 2.01 7.53
CA ILE A 106 -13.65 2.64 6.53
C ILE A 106 -12.80 1.60 5.83
N ILE A 107 -12.15 0.74 6.60
CA ILE A 107 -11.26 -0.27 6.04
C ILE A 107 -12.03 -1.26 5.18
N ASP A 108 -13.19 -1.73 5.65
CA ASP A 108 -14.00 -2.67 4.89
C ASP A 108 -14.49 -2.05 3.59
N THR A 109 -14.84 -0.77 3.61
CA THR A 109 -15.23 -0.04 2.40
C THR A 109 -14.08 0.02 1.40
N ILE A 110 -12.87 0.33 1.88
CA ILE A 110 -11.70 0.41 1.00
C ILE A 110 -11.36 -0.97 0.44
N LYS A 111 -11.44 -2.02 1.27
CA LYS A 111 -11.22 -3.39 0.79
C LYS A 111 -12.14 -3.75 -0.37
N LYS A 112 -13.39 -3.34 -0.30
CA LYS A 112 -14.34 -3.60 -1.38
C LYS A 112 -14.01 -2.84 -2.64
N LYS A 113 -13.45 -1.65 -2.52
CA LYS A 113 -12.99 -0.89 -3.68
C LYS A 113 -11.79 -1.54 -4.35
N ILE A 114 -10.90 -2.13 -3.56
CA ILE A 114 -9.72 -2.82 -4.09
C ILE A 114 -10.12 -4.15 -4.73
N ASN A 115 -11.00 -4.88 -4.09
CA ASN A 115 -11.44 -6.19 -4.53
C ASN A 115 -12.97 -6.29 -4.43
N PRO A 116 -13.68 -5.87 -5.49
CA PRO A 116 -15.15 -5.83 -5.47
C PRO A 116 -15.83 -7.19 -5.35
N ASN A 117 -15.10 -8.26 -5.64
CA ASN A 117 -15.68 -9.61 -5.57
C ASN A 117 -15.71 -10.11 -4.11
#